data_d4f6a430cb59190636486959d27a6a6e
#
_entry.id   d4f6a430cb59190636486959d27a6a6e
#
_cell.length_a   1.000
_cell.length_b   1.000
_cell.length_c   1.000
_cell.angle_alpha   90.00
_cell.angle_beta   90.00
_cell.angle_gamma   90.00
#
_symmetry.space_group_name_H-M   'P 1'
#
loop_
_entity.id
_entity.type
_entity.pdbx_description
1 polymer ?
#
loop_
_entity_poly.entity_id
_entity_poly.type
_entity_poly.pdbx_seq_one_letter_code
_entity_poly.pdbx_strand_id
1 'polypeptide(L)'
;MQDETLTQAISDRTPQIPADPKKKPALLGLVFQEWCRKPESNRHGVLHRQILNLLRLPISPLRQECEGELWHSAGMTYPTIEDAIGHTPLVALQRIGATSNAQRGNVILGKLEGNNPAGSVKDRPALSMIQRAQERGDIRPGDTLIEATSGNTGIALAMAAAIKGYRMVLIMPEDLSIERAQTMKAFGAELILTPKSGGMESARDLAQKMQADGKGRVLDQFGNADNPRVHFETTGPEIWQQTQGRVTHFVSAMGTTGTVTGVGRYLKQQNPQVRIIGAQPSEGSRIPGIRKWPEAYLPSIYDPSVVDELMLVSQADAENMCRQLAREEGIFAGISAAGACWVAQQVAQREHNATVVFIVCDRGDRYLSTGVFPA
;
A
#
# COMPACT_ATOMS: atom_id res chain seq x y z
N MET A 1 -19.27 -36.11 47.75
CA MET A 1 -18.01 -36.72 48.30
C MET A 1 -17.03 -37.20 47.18
N GLN A 2 -17.19 -36.75 45.95
CA GLN A 2 -16.22 -37.09 44.86
C GLN A 2 -15.46 -35.86 44.31
N ASP A 3 -15.74 -34.65 44.79
CA ASP A 3 -15.13 -33.41 44.25
C ASP A 3 -13.95 -32.90 45.10
N GLU A 4 -13.88 -33.27 46.38
CA GLU A 4 -12.76 -32.79 47.24
C GLU A 4 -11.45 -33.57 47.04
N THR A 5 -11.51 -34.82 46.62
CA THR A 5 -10.34 -35.66 46.37
C THR A 5 -9.60 -35.27 45.07
N LEU A 6 -10.29 -34.72 44.11
CA LEU A 6 -9.69 -34.28 42.86
C LEU A 6 -8.97 -32.92 43.02
N THR A 7 -9.50 -32.04 43.89
CA THR A 7 -8.92 -30.73 44.17
C THR A 7 -7.60 -30.84 44.96
N GLN A 8 -7.53 -31.81 45.89
CA GLN A 8 -6.31 -32.05 46.68
C GLN A 8 -5.18 -32.62 45.81
N ALA A 9 -5.50 -33.55 44.90
CA ALA A 9 -4.52 -34.18 44.01
C ALA A 9 -3.93 -33.24 42.95
N ILE A 10 -4.62 -32.14 42.65
CA ILE A 10 -4.16 -31.08 41.72
C ILE A 10 -3.27 -30.07 42.44
N SER A 11 -3.52 -29.79 43.75
CA SER A 11 -2.70 -28.92 44.58
C SER A 11 -1.27 -29.41 44.78
N ASP A 12 -1.09 -30.72 44.90
CA ASP A 12 0.23 -31.33 45.20
C ASP A 12 1.13 -31.49 43.97
N ARG A 13 0.63 -31.22 42.76
CA ARG A 13 1.40 -31.31 41.49
C ARG A 13 1.65 -29.96 40.81
N THR A 14 1.28 -28.85 41.42
CA THR A 14 1.54 -27.53 40.84
C THR A 14 2.97 -27.13 41.22
N PRO A 15 3.89 -26.94 40.27
CA PRO A 15 5.24 -26.48 40.59
C PRO A 15 5.16 -25.09 41.22
N GLN A 16 5.74 -24.92 42.41
CA GLN A 16 5.86 -23.61 43.06
C GLN A 16 6.66 -22.68 42.14
N ILE A 17 6.12 -21.51 41.86
CA ILE A 17 6.77 -20.51 41.00
C ILE A 17 8.00 -20.00 41.73
N PRO A 18 9.21 -20.13 41.18
CA PRO A 18 10.42 -19.63 41.82
C PRO A 18 10.37 -18.10 41.96
N ALA A 19 10.87 -17.59 43.07
CA ALA A 19 11.02 -16.15 43.29
C ALA A 19 12.07 -15.50 42.36
N ASP A 20 12.91 -16.28 41.70
CA ASP A 20 13.94 -15.82 40.78
C ASP A 20 13.35 -15.49 39.39
N PRO A 21 13.40 -14.22 38.96
CA PRO A 21 12.87 -13.80 37.66
C PRO A 21 13.51 -14.46 36.45
N LYS A 22 14.75 -14.93 36.56
CA LYS A 22 15.51 -15.57 35.46
C LYS A 22 15.08 -17.02 35.16
N LYS A 23 14.34 -17.67 36.07
CA LYS A 23 13.86 -19.05 35.90
C LYS A 23 12.41 -19.15 35.38
N LYS A 24 11.70 -18.02 35.26
CA LYS A 24 10.29 -17.99 34.80
C LYS A 24 10.10 -18.40 33.33
N PRO A 25 10.95 -18.05 32.35
CA PRO A 25 10.73 -18.42 30.95
C PRO A 25 10.80 -19.93 30.67
N ALA A 26 11.70 -20.65 31.36
CA ALA A 26 11.85 -22.07 31.17
C ALA A 26 10.63 -22.85 31.70
N LEU A 27 10.02 -22.39 32.78
CA LEU A 27 8.84 -23.03 33.38
C LEU A 27 7.58 -22.82 32.51
N LEU A 28 7.42 -21.64 31.91
CA LEU A 28 6.33 -21.33 30.97
C LEU A 28 6.40 -22.21 29.70
N GLY A 29 7.60 -22.44 29.19
CA GLY A 29 7.83 -23.33 28.04
C GLY A 29 7.44 -24.78 28.34
N LEU A 30 7.78 -25.27 29.53
CA LEU A 30 7.44 -26.65 29.99
C LEU A 30 5.93 -26.83 30.19
N VAL A 31 5.26 -25.85 30.81
CA VAL A 31 3.80 -25.84 31.02
C VAL A 31 3.06 -25.79 29.69
N PHE A 32 3.55 -25.02 28.72
CA PHE A 32 2.95 -24.94 27.39
C PHE A 32 3.15 -26.22 26.58
N GLN A 33 4.33 -26.87 26.65
CA GLN A 33 4.59 -28.16 26.01
C GLN A 33 3.72 -29.29 26.59
N GLU A 34 3.49 -29.28 27.89
CA GLU A 34 2.64 -30.26 28.55
C GLU A 34 1.16 -30.05 28.24
N TRP A 35 0.72 -28.78 28.06
CA TRP A 35 -0.62 -28.46 27.60
C TRP A 35 -0.88 -28.92 26.16
N CYS A 36 0.08 -28.77 25.25
CA CYS A 36 -0.05 -29.21 23.87
C CYS A 36 -0.16 -30.75 23.71
N ARG A 37 0.28 -31.51 24.69
CA ARG A 37 0.22 -33.00 24.69
C ARG A 37 -1.12 -33.56 25.15
N LYS A 38 -2.06 -32.74 25.68
CA LYS A 38 -3.35 -33.25 26.18
C LYS A 38 -4.41 -33.25 25.07
N PRO A 39 -5.31 -34.27 25.04
CA PRO A 39 -6.43 -34.33 24.10
C PRO A 39 -7.34 -33.09 24.21
N GLU A 40 -7.97 -32.68 23.10
CA GLU A 40 -8.77 -31.45 23.00
C GLU A 40 -9.94 -31.38 23.99
N SER A 41 -10.54 -32.52 24.37
CA SER A 41 -11.66 -32.58 25.31
C SER A 41 -11.35 -32.11 26.73
N ASN A 42 -10.06 -31.96 27.10
CA ASN A 42 -9.62 -31.56 28.44
C ASN A 42 -8.97 -30.18 28.53
N ARG A 43 -9.08 -29.36 27.48
CA ARG A 43 -8.41 -28.05 27.41
C ARG A 43 -9.23 -26.89 27.98
N HIS A 44 -10.48 -27.10 28.36
CA HIS A 44 -11.38 -26.02 28.81
C HIS A 44 -11.63 -26.01 30.31
N GLY A 45 -11.38 -24.89 30.97
CA GLY A 45 -11.92 -24.51 32.26
C GLY A 45 -10.95 -23.81 33.23
N VAL A 46 -9.98 -24.48 33.80
CA VAL A 46 -9.20 -23.95 34.95
C VAL A 46 -7.92 -23.22 34.51
N LEU A 47 -7.25 -23.67 33.46
CA LEU A 47 -6.00 -23.08 32.97
C LEU A 47 -6.21 -21.70 32.31
N HIS A 48 -7.36 -21.46 31.70
CA HIS A 48 -7.69 -20.19 31.06
C HIS A 48 -7.72 -19.01 32.02
N ARG A 49 -8.19 -19.20 33.27
CA ARG A 49 -8.19 -18.15 34.30
C ARG A 49 -6.80 -17.85 34.87
N GLN A 50 -5.95 -18.84 34.98
CA GLN A 50 -4.58 -18.63 35.46
C GLN A 50 -3.68 -17.92 34.44
N ILE A 51 -3.82 -18.24 33.16
CA ILE A 51 -3.09 -17.56 32.07
C ILE A 51 -3.56 -16.09 31.96
N LEU A 52 -4.87 -15.81 32.06
CA LEU A 52 -5.41 -14.45 32.06
C LEU A 52 -4.95 -13.60 33.24
N ASN A 53 -4.72 -14.20 34.42
CA ASN A 53 -4.20 -13.46 35.58
C ASN A 53 -2.69 -13.17 35.44
N LEU A 54 -1.92 -14.01 34.74
CA LEU A 54 -0.51 -13.74 34.42
C LEU A 54 -0.33 -12.62 33.39
N LEU A 55 -1.33 -12.43 32.50
CA LEU A 55 -1.33 -11.38 31.48
C LEU A 55 -1.76 -9.99 32.05
N ARG A 56 -2.28 -9.93 33.28
CA ARG A 56 -2.71 -8.68 33.94
C ARG A 56 -1.67 -8.04 34.84
N LEU A 57 -0.47 -8.59 34.94
CA LEU A 57 0.61 -7.97 35.68
C LEU A 57 1.16 -6.74 34.89
N PRO A 58 1.44 -5.59 35.55
CA PRO A 58 2.00 -4.44 34.87
C PRO A 58 3.31 -4.82 34.18
N ILE A 59 3.41 -4.51 32.90
CA ILE A 59 4.61 -4.74 32.12
C ILE A 59 5.69 -3.77 32.63
N SER A 60 6.75 -4.30 33.20
CA SER A 60 7.90 -3.51 33.63
C SER A 60 8.61 -2.87 32.42
N PRO A 61 9.11 -1.61 32.52
CA PRO A 61 9.88 -0.95 31.45
C PRO A 61 11.07 -1.75 30.91
N LEU A 62 11.62 -2.67 31.70
CA LEU A 62 12.70 -3.59 31.30
C LEU A 62 12.30 -4.63 30.23
N ARG A 63 11.01 -4.74 29.88
CA ARG A 63 10.54 -5.68 28.88
C ARG A 63 10.68 -5.19 27.45
N GLN A 64 10.81 -3.90 27.24
CA GLN A 64 10.99 -3.31 25.90
C GLN A 64 12.37 -3.61 25.29
N GLU A 65 13.40 -3.80 26.13
CA GLU A 65 14.75 -4.13 25.63
C GLU A 65 14.93 -5.63 25.30
N CYS A 66 14.09 -6.51 25.86
CA CYS A 66 14.21 -7.97 25.63
C CYS A 66 13.39 -8.48 24.44
N GLU A 67 12.42 -7.74 23.93
CA GLU A 67 11.58 -8.21 22.79
C GLU A 67 12.36 -8.21 21.46
N GLY A 68 13.37 -7.32 21.30
CA GLY A 68 14.24 -7.31 20.12
C GLY A 68 15.19 -8.50 20.02
N GLU A 69 15.62 -9.08 21.14
CA GLU A 69 16.62 -10.16 21.11
C GLU A 69 16.01 -11.57 21.06
N LEU A 70 14.78 -11.76 21.53
CA LEU A 70 14.13 -13.08 21.57
C LEU A 70 13.74 -13.63 20.19
N TRP A 71 13.54 -12.77 19.19
CA TRP A 71 13.20 -13.17 17.83
C TRP A 71 14.42 -13.47 16.95
N HIS A 72 15.62 -12.98 17.35
CA HIS A 72 16.86 -13.20 16.61
C HIS A 72 17.59 -14.53 16.96
N SER A 73 17.17 -15.23 18.02
CA SER A 73 17.89 -16.42 18.49
C SER A 73 17.58 -17.72 17.75
N ALA A 74 16.61 -17.73 16.82
CA ALA A 74 16.19 -18.94 16.12
C ALA A 74 16.61 -19.04 14.65
N GLY A 75 17.36 -18.07 14.10
CA GLY A 75 17.82 -18.11 12.71
C GLY A 75 16.70 -17.99 11.65
N MET A 76 15.42 -17.86 12.06
CA MET A 76 14.27 -17.63 11.18
C MET A 76 13.84 -16.17 11.26
N THR A 77 14.04 -15.42 10.19
CA THR A 77 13.46 -14.07 10.02
C THR A 77 12.12 -14.22 9.32
N TYR A 78 11.05 -13.81 9.98
CA TYR A 78 9.74 -13.71 9.32
C TYR A 78 9.62 -12.37 8.60
N PRO A 79 8.92 -12.31 7.44
CA PRO A 79 8.70 -11.08 6.73
C PRO A 79 7.86 -10.10 7.57
N THR A 80 8.20 -8.82 7.48
CA THR A 80 7.46 -7.72 8.10
C THR A 80 6.41 -7.17 7.14
N ILE A 81 5.60 -6.21 7.59
CA ILE A 81 4.64 -5.56 6.69
C ILE A 81 5.33 -4.76 5.57
N GLU A 82 6.55 -4.30 5.78
CA GLU A 82 7.36 -3.63 4.75
C GLU A 82 7.68 -4.57 3.59
N ASP A 83 7.99 -5.83 3.89
CA ASP A 83 8.33 -6.86 2.91
C ASP A 83 7.10 -7.30 2.06
N ALA A 84 5.89 -6.97 2.54
CA ALA A 84 4.66 -7.19 1.79
C ALA A 84 4.35 -6.06 0.78
N ILE A 85 5.13 -4.98 0.77
CA ILE A 85 5.00 -3.91 -0.21
C ILE A 85 5.71 -4.32 -1.50
N GLY A 86 4.98 -4.36 -2.58
CA GLY A 86 5.47 -4.88 -3.86
C GLY A 86 5.09 -6.32 -4.09
N HIS A 87 5.79 -6.98 -5.01
CA HIS A 87 5.51 -8.36 -5.43
C HIS A 87 4.04 -8.62 -5.78
N THR A 88 3.37 -7.57 -6.29
CA THR A 88 1.95 -7.60 -6.59
C THR A 88 1.64 -8.53 -7.76
N PRO A 89 0.46 -9.19 -7.77
CA PRO A 89 0.07 -10.06 -8.87
C PRO A 89 -0.05 -9.32 -10.20
N LEU A 90 0.25 -10.03 -11.29
CA LEU A 90 -0.08 -9.64 -12.66
C LEU A 90 -1.10 -10.64 -13.20
N VAL A 91 -2.29 -10.19 -13.58
CA VAL A 91 -3.41 -11.06 -13.98
C VAL A 91 -3.91 -10.71 -15.38
N ALA A 92 -4.31 -11.72 -16.16
CA ALA A 92 -4.87 -11.52 -17.48
C ALA A 92 -6.37 -11.22 -17.39
N LEU A 93 -6.85 -10.27 -18.19
CA LEU A 93 -8.28 -10.09 -18.44
C LEU A 93 -8.80 -11.23 -19.34
N GLN A 94 -9.92 -11.84 -18.95
CA GLN A 94 -10.45 -13.01 -19.61
C GLN A 94 -11.73 -12.75 -20.39
N ARG A 95 -12.49 -11.71 -20.06
CA ARG A 95 -13.80 -11.42 -20.62
C ARG A 95 -13.85 -10.09 -21.35
N ILE A 96 -13.31 -9.05 -20.74
CA ILE A 96 -13.28 -7.71 -21.35
C ILE A 96 -12.46 -7.74 -22.63
N GLY A 97 -13.11 -7.54 -23.77
CA GLY A 97 -12.46 -7.56 -25.09
C GLY A 97 -11.97 -8.94 -25.56
N ALA A 98 -12.37 -10.04 -24.93
CA ALA A 98 -11.84 -11.39 -25.16
C ALA A 98 -11.82 -11.80 -26.63
N THR A 99 -12.96 -11.66 -27.35
CA THR A 99 -13.09 -12.06 -28.76
C THR A 99 -12.11 -11.25 -29.64
N SER A 100 -12.11 -9.94 -29.52
CA SER A 100 -11.22 -9.05 -30.29
C SER A 100 -9.75 -9.32 -30.01
N ASN A 101 -9.41 -9.51 -28.74
CA ASN A 101 -8.04 -9.78 -28.33
C ASN A 101 -7.57 -11.14 -28.86
N ALA A 102 -8.40 -12.19 -28.78
CA ALA A 102 -8.05 -13.49 -29.28
C ALA A 102 -7.83 -13.47 -30.83
N GLN A 103 -8.71 -12.78 -31.59
CA GLN A 103 -8.55 -12.62 -33.03
C GLN A 103 -7.26 -11.88 -33.43
N ARG A 104 -6.76 -10.99 -32.58
CA ARG A 104 -5.55 -10.19 -32.80
C ARG A 104 -4.31 -10.80 -32.20
N GLY A 105 -4.41 -11.89 -31.43
CA GLY A 105 -3.30 -12.44 -30.67
C GLY A 105 -2.86 -11.58 -29.48
N ASN A 106 -3.72 -10.69 -28.98
CA ASN A 106 -3.38 -9.76 -27.90
C ASN A 106 -3.71 -10.34 -26.52
N VAL A 107 -2.93 -9.91 -25.52
CA VAL A 107 -3.19 -10.19 -24.11
C VAL A 107 -3.15 -8.87 -23.33
N ILE A 108 -4.15 -8.64 -22.46
CA ILE A 108 -4.19 -7.49 -21.57
C ILE A 108 -4.01 -7.98 -20.14
N LEU A 109 -3.05 -7.39 -19.44
CA LEU A 109 -2.62 -7.77 -18.10
C LEU A 109 -2.78 -6.61 -17.13
N GLY A 110 -3.43 -6.83 -16.00
CA GLY A 110 -3.55 -5.88 -14.89
C GLY A 110 -2.52 -6.14 -13.80
N LYS A 111 -1.67 -5.18 -13.48
CA LYS A 111 -0.76 -5.20 -12.34
C LYS A 111 -1.49 -4.71 -11.10
N LEU A 112 -1.81 -5.62 -10.17
CA LEU A 112 -2.72 -5.38 -9.05
C LEU A 112 -2.05 -4.62 -7.89
N GLU A 113 -1.73 -3.36 -8.08
CA GLU A 113 -1.09 -2.51 -7.05
C GLU A 113 -2.01 -2.20 -5.85
N GLY A 114 -3.32 -2.43 -5.98
CA GLY A 114 -4.26 -2.41 -4.86
C GLY A 114 -4.01 -3.51 -3.81
N ASN A 115 -3.18 -4.50 -4.10
CA ASN A 115 -2.81 -5.58 -3.18
C ASN A 115 -1.66 -5.19 -2.22
N ASN A 116 -1.03 -4.04 -2.39
CA ASN A 116 -0.13 -3.52 -1.37
C ASN A 116 -0.86 -3.31 -0.02
N PRO A 117 -0.16 -3.35 1.12
CA PRO A 117 -0.78 -3.32 2.46
C PRO A 117 -1.69 -2.12 2.73
N ALA A 118 -1.30 -0.90 2.35
CA ALA A 118 -2.18 0.26 2.45
C ALA A 118 -3.14 0.38 1.25
N GLY A 119 -3.14 -0.59 0.33
CA GLY A 119 -4.13 -0.78 -0.73
C GLY A 119 -3.91 0.06 -1.98
N SER A 120 -2.70 0.49 -2.30
CA SER A 120 -2.44 1.24 -3.53
C SER A 120 -0.99 1.19 -4.02
N VAL A 121 -0.80 1.63 -5.26
CA VAL A 121 0.51 1.86 -5.87
C VAL A 121 1.38 2.85 -5.09
N LYS A 122 0.79 3.66 -4.20
CA LYS A 122 1.49 4.69 -3.42
C LYS A 122 2.25 4.14 -2.23
N ASP A 123 2.01 2.90 -1.85
CA ASP A 123 2.73 2.23 -0.76
C ASP A 123 4.23 2.15 -1.06
N ARG A 124 4.58 1.86 -2.32
CA ARG A 124 5.97 1.79 -2.78
C ARG A 124 6.70 3.13 -2.66
N PRO A 125 6.24 4.24 -3.27
CA PRO A 125 6.94 5.51 -3.16
C PRO A 125 6.90 6.09 -1.74
N ALA A 126 5.83 5.86 -0.96
CA ALA A 126 5.75 6.34 0.42
C ALA A 126 6.86 5.73 1.29
N LEU A 127 7.01 4.40 1.26
CA LEU A 127 8.09 3.73 1.99
C LEU A 127 9.46 4.17 1.46
N SER A 128 9.66 4.20 0.15
CA SER A 128 10.93 4.58 -0.49
C SER A 128 11.38 6.00 -0.11
N MET A 129 10.47 6.98 -0.16
CA MET A 129 10.80 8.37 0.19
C MET A 129 11.24 8.49 1.66
N ILE A 130 10.57 7.82 2.59
CA ILE A 130 10.92 7.84 4.02
C ILE A 130 12.24 7.10 4.25
N GLN A 131 12.35 5.89 3.76
CA GLN A 131 13.53 5.04 3.97
C GLN A 131 14.80 5.70 3.42
N ARG A 132 14.75 6.22 2.20
CA ARG A 132 15.91 6.86 1.59
C ARG A 132 16.26 8.20 2.18
N ALA A 133 15.27 8.97 2.64
CA ALA A 133 15.53 10.18 3.41
C ALA A 133 16.23 9.86 4.74
N GLN A 134 15.83 8.77 5.40
CA GLN A 134 16.50 8.27 6.62
C GLN A 134 17.93 7.80 6.32
N GLU A 135 18.15 7.03 5.24
CA GLU A 135 19.47 6.55 4.81
C GLU A 135 20.43 7.72 4.52
N ARG A 136 19.93 8.81 3.94
CA ARG A 136 20.72 10.04 3.70
C ARG A 136 20.96 10.87 4.95
N GLY A 137 20.27 10.57 6.05
CA GLY A 137 20.33 11.38 7.29
C GLY A 137 19.48 12.65 7.24
N ASP A 138 18.60 12.80 6.23
CA ASP A 138 17.70 13.96 6.09
C ASP A 138 16.62 13.98 7.18
N ILE A 139 16.23 12.81 7.69
CA ILE A 139 15.24 12.59 8.74
C ILE A 139 15.68 11.46 9.68
N ARG A 140 15.12 11.44 10.90
CA ARG A 140 15.37 10.40 11.92
C ARG A 140 14.06 9.95 12.55
N PRO A 141 13.92 8.69 13.00
CA PRO A 141 12.77 8.25 13.77
C PRO A 141 12.41 9.22 14.89
N GLY A 142 11.12 9.53 15.03
CA GLY A 142 10.62 10.57 15.93
C GLY A 142 10.42 11.94 15.31
N ASP A 143 11.03 12.24 14.15
CA ASP A 143 10.79 13.48 13.41
C ASP A 143 9.35 13.57 12.91
N THR A 144 8.92 14.81 12.63
CA THR A 144 7.61 15.07 12.01
C THR A 144 7.76 15.18 10.51
N LEU A 145 7.01 14.33 9.79
CA LEU A 145 6.86 14.39 8.34
C LEU A 145 5.57 15.12 7.99
N ILE A 146 5.61 15.91 6.94
CA ILE A 146 4.46 16.72 6.49
C ILE A 146 4.23 16.42 5.02
N GLU A 147 2.95 16.25 4.62
CA GLU A 147 2.60 16.15 3.21
C GLU A 147 1.21 16.74 2.93
N ALA A 148 1.08 17.49 1.83
CA ALA A 148 -0.19 17.96 1.34
C ALA A 148 -0.80 16.94 0.38
N THR A 149 -1.79 16.18 0.84
CA THR A 149 -2.42 15.12 0.03
C THR A 149 -3.74 14.66 0.60
N SER A 150 -4.72 14.45 -0.26
CA SER A 150 -6.06 13.96 0.09
C SER A 150 -6.35 12.53 -0.39
N GLY A 151 -5.35 11.87 -0.97
CA GLY A 151 -5.55 10.59 -1.65
C GLY A 151 -4.74 9.43 -1.08
N ASN A 152 -4.48 8.46 -1.93
CA ASN A 152 -3.74 7.25 -1.61
C ASN A 152 -2.34 7.51 -1.04
N THR A 153 -1.69 8.60 -1.46
CA THR A 153 -0.38 8.98 -0.92
C THR A 153 -0.44 9.26 0.58
N GLY A 154 -1.49 9.96 1.06
CA GLY A 154 -1.65 10.24 2.49
C GLY A 154 -1.82 8.95 3.31
N ILE A 155 -2.62 8.01 2.82
CA ILE A 155 -2.80 6.71 3.47
C ILE A 155 -1.48 5.94 3.52
N ALA A 156 -0.77 5.87 2.40
CA ALA A 156 0.50 5.16 2.30
C ALA A 156 1.60 5.78 3.17
N LEU A 157 1.69 7.13 3.20
CA LEU A 157 2.63 7.84 4.07
C LEU A 157 2.31 7.65 5.55
N ALA A 158 1.01 7.67 5.92
CA ALA A 158 0.60 7.39 7.30
C ALA A 158 1.04 5.99 7.74
N MET A 159 0.81 4.97 6.90
CA MET A 159 1.28 3.61 7.15
C MET A 159 2.80 3.54 7.27
N ALA A 160 3.53 4.07 6.28
CA ALA A 160 4.99 4.00 6.25
C ALA A 160 5.63 4.77 7.44
N ALA A 161 5.05 5.91 7.81
CA ALA A 161 5.49 6.66 8.99
C ALA A 161 5.27 5.88 10.29
N ALA A 162 4.11 5.22 10.44
CA ALA A 162 3.82 4.36 11.58
C ALA A 162 4.84 3.20 11.71
N ILE A 163 5.15 2.53 10.60
CA ILE A 163 6.13 1.44 10.55
C ILE A 163 7.53 1.93 10.95
N LYS A 164 7.93 3.11 10.46
CA LYS A 164 9.29 3.64 10.63
C LYS A 164 9.46 4.54 11.87
N GLY A 165 8.40 4.72 12.67
CA GLY A 165 8.46 5.49 13.91
C GLY A 165 8.52 7.02 13.72
N TYR A 166 7.87 7.54 12.68
CA TYR A 166 7.74 8.97 12.40
C TYR A 166 6.37 9.48 12.80
N ARG A 167 6.27 10.76 13.14
CA ARG A 167 4.99 11.47 13.26
C ARG A 167 4.58 11.95 11.87
N MET A 168 3.35 11.67 11.46
CA MET A 168 2.84 12.07 10.14
C MET A 168 1.76 13.13 10.28
N VAL A 169 1.96 14.28 9.65
CA VAL A 169 0.99 15.37 9.53
C VAL A 169 0.55 15.45 8.06
N LEU A 170 -0.74 15.26 7.81
CA LEU A 170 -1.33 15.31 6.48
C LEU A 170 -2.25 16.52 6.38
N ILE A 171 -2.05 17.34 5.34
CA ILE A 171 -2.80 18.57 5.12
C ILE A 171 -3.66 18.39 3.88
N MET A 172 -4.96 18.68 3.99
CA MET A 172 -5.92 18.46 2.91
C MET A 172 -7.16 19.35 3.03
N PRO A 173 -7.88 19.60 1.92
CA PRO A 173 -9.16 20.25 1.98
C PRO A 173 -10.20 19.43 2.76
N GLU A 174 -11.15 20.11 3.41
CA GLU A 174 -12.18 19.53 4.29
C GLU A 174 -13.20 18.62 3.58
N ASP A 175 -13.28 18.65 2.24
CA ASP A 175 -14.19 17.83 1.44
C ASP A 175 -13.65 16.42 1.11
N LEU A 176 -12.73 15.92 1.91
CA LEU A 176 -12.19 14.58 1.82
C LEU A 176 -13.25 13.50 2.15
N SER A 177 -13.19 12.36 1.46
CA SER A 177 -14.03 11.21 1.82
C SER A 177 -13.73 10.72 3.24
N ILE A 178 -14.79 10.36 3.97
CA ILE A 178 -14.69 9.94 5.37
C ILE A 178 -13.80 8.70 5.55
N GLU A 179 -13.86 7.76 4.60
CA GLU A 179 -13.09 6.52 4.63
C GLU A 179 -11.58 6.79 4.60
N ARG A 180 -11.16 7.74 3.76
CA ARG A 180 -9.74 8.11 3.67
C ARG A 180 -9.25 8.80 4.93
N ALA A 181 -10.05 9.73 5.48
CA ALA A 181 -9.70 10.40 6.74
C ALA A 181 -9.60 9.40 7.90
N GLN A 182 -10.54 8.47 7.99
CA GLN A 182 -10.53 7.42 9.02
C GLN A 182 -9.32 6.49 8.88
N THR A 183 -8.98 6.08 7.66
CA THR A 183 -7.82 5.21 7.42
C THR A 183 -6.50 5.90 7.79
N MET A 184 -6.31 7.17 7.41
CA MET A 184 -5.13 7.94 7.78
C MET A 184 -5.00 8.09 9.31
N LYS A 185 -6.10 8.39 10.00
CA LYS A 185 -6.14 8.47 11.47
C LYS A 185 -5.88 7.12 12.14
N ALA A 186 -6.39 6.01 11.57
CA ALA A 186 -6.14 4.67 12.09
C ALA A 186 -4.65 4.29 12.06
N PHE A 187 -3.88 4.80 11.09
CA PHE A 187 -2.42 4.70 11.05
C PHE A 187 -1.70 5.72 11.94
N GLY A 188 -2.45 6.54 12.70
CA GLY A 188 -1.86 7.50 13.64
C GLY A 188 -1.48 8.85 13.05
N ALA A 189 -1.89 9.17 11.81
CA ALA A 189 -1.59 10.48 11.22
C ALA A 189 -2.47 11.58 11.83
N GLU A 190 -1.86 12.74 12.05
CA GLU A 190 -2.55 13.98 12.36
C GLU A 190 -3.08 14.60 11.06
N LEU A 191 -4.36 15.00 11.05
CA LEU A 191 -4.97 15.65 9.89
C LEU A 191 -5.22 17.12 10.16
N ILE A 192 -4.70 17.98 9.28
CA ILE A 192 -5.00 19.42 9.26
C ILE A 192 -5.89 19.66 8.05
N LEU A 193 -7.12 20.12 8.31
CA LEU A 193 -8.09 20.43 7.26
C LEU A 193 -7.97 21.91 6.88
N THR A 194 -7.91 22.18 5.57
CA THR A 194 -7.95 23.52 5.00
C THR A 194 -9.33 23.78 4.40
N PRO A 195 -9.76 25.05 4.30
CA PRO A 195 -11.02 25.37 3.66
C PRO A 195 -11.09 24.83 2.22
N LYS A 196 -12.24 24.27 1.84
CA LYS A 196 -12.48 23.71 0.50
C LYS A 196 -12.19 24.72 -0.62
N SER A 197 -12.49 25.99 -0.39
CA SER A 197 -12.27 27.08 -1.36
C SER A 197 -10.81 27.28 -1.77
N GLY A 198 -9.85 26.89 -0.89
CA GLY A 198 -8.42 27.01 -1.18
C GLY A 198 -7.84 25.79 -1.92
N GLY A 199 -8.60 24.72 -2.08
CA GLY A 199 -8.18 23.51 -2.78
C GLY A 199 -6.90 22.88 -2.23
N MET A 200 -6.25 22.08 -3.07
CA MET A 200 -4.94 21.47 -2.73
C MET A 200 -3.80 22.48 -2.71
N GLU A 201 -3.94 23.61 -3.38
CA GLU A 201 -2.96 24.68 -3.43
C GLU A 201 -2.74 25.25 -2.02
N SER A 202 -3.81 25.62 -1.31
CA SER A 202 -3.69 26.13 0.05
C SER A 202 -3.14 25.09 1.04
N ALA A 203 -3.42 23.81 0.82
CA ALA A 203 -2.83 22.74 1.61
C ALA A 203 -1.31 22.62 1.38
N ARG A 204 -0.85 22.78 0.14
CA ARG A 204 0.58 22.79 -0.20
C ARG A 204 1.30 24.00 0.38
N ASP A 205 0.70 25.18 0.27
CA ASP A 205 1.26 26.41 0.84
C ASP A 205 1.41 26.31 2.35
N LEU A 206 0.40 25.71 3.03
CA LEU A 206 0.47 25.47 4.47
C LEU A 206 1.57 24.47 4.82
N ALA A 207 1.73 23.39 4.05
CA ALA A 207 2.80 22.42 4.25
C ALA A 207 4.19 23.08 4.14
N GLN A 208 4.40 23.88 3.10
CA GLN A 208 5.66 24.61 2.91
C GLN A 208 5.91 25.62 4.04
N LYS A 209 4.87 26.34 4.45
CA LYS A 209 4.96 27.26 5.60
C LYS A 209 5.35 26.52 6.88
N MET A 210 4.72 25.37 7.17
CA MET A 210 5.04 24.57 8.34
C MET A 210 6.49 24.08 8.32
N GLN A 211 7.01 23.69 7.15
CA GLN A 211 8.41 23.34 6.99
C GLN A 211 9.33 24.54 7.23
N ALA A 212 9.01 25.71 6.67
CA ALA A 212 9.79 26.93 6.91
C ALA A 212 9.79 27.34 8.39
N ASP A 213 8.68 27.12 9.09
CA ASP A 213 8.54 27.35 10.54
C ASP A 213 9.25 26.27 11.40
N GLY A 214 9.94 25.30 10.80
CA GLY A 214 10.66 24.22 11.51
C GLY A 214 9.75 23.17 12.16
N LYS A 215 8.48 23.05 11.75
CA LYS A 215 7.49 22.12 12.33
C LYS A 215 7.61 20.68 11.83
N GLY A 216 8.42 20.43 10.80
CA GLY A 216 8.65 19.12 10.22
C GLY A 216 9.24 19.21 8.82
N ARG A 217 9.37 18.04 8.17
CA ARG A 217 9.93 17.89 6.82
C ARG A 217 8.84 17.52 5.82
N VAL A 218 8.76 18.26 4.72
CA VAL A 218 7.90 17.91 3.57
C VAL A 218 8.62 16.90 2.69
N LEU A 219 7.95 15.81 2.32
CA LEU A 219 8.53 14.75 1.47
C LEU A 219 8.45 15.07 -0.02
N ASP A 220 7.44 15.84 -0.44
CA ASP A 220 7.20 16.32 -1.81
C ASP A 220 7.10 15.20 -2.85
N GLN A 221 5.96 14.49 -2.88
CA GLN A 221 5.72 13.41 -3.84
C GLN A 221 5.87 13.79 -5.33
N PHE A 222 5.81 15.08 -5.66
CA PHE A 222 5.88 15.58 -7.04
C PHE A 222 7.30 15.97 -7.49
N GLY A 223 8.20 16.19 -6.53
CA GLY A 223 9.60 16.56 -6.76
C GLY A 223 10.60 15.53 -6.27
N ASN A 224 10.17 14.55 -5.49
CA ASN A 224 11.07 13.57 -4.87
C ASN A 224 11.50 12.48 -5.83
N ALA A 225 12.79 12.42 -6.14
CA ALA A 225 13.37 11.44 -7.07
C ALA A 225 13.20 9.98 -6.60
N ASP A 226 13.01 9.74 -5.29
CA ASP A 226 12.80 8.39 -4.74
C ASP A 226 11.42 7.82 -5.12
N ASN A 227 10.47 8.66 -5.57
CA ASN A 227 9.19 8.23 -6.09
C ASN A 227 9.33 7.45 -7.42
N PRO A 228 9.85 7.98 -8.54
CA PRO A 228 10.07 7.18 -9.75
C PRO A 228 11.13 6.10 -9.56
N ARG A 229 12.11 6.33 -8.69
CA ARG A 229 13.18 5.38 -8.44
C ARG A 229 12.69 4.03 -7.94
N VAL A 230 11.77 3.98 -6.99
CA VAL A 230 11.23 2.71 -6.48
C VAL A 230 10.48 1.94 -7.58
N HIS A 231 9.81 2.62 -8.48
CA HIS A 231 9.15 1.96 -9.61
C HIS A 231 10.14 1.42 -10.65
N PHE A 232 11.26 2.10 -10.85
CA PHE A 232 12.36 1.59 -11.64
C PHE A 232 13.01 0.36 -11.01
N GLU A 233 13.22 0.36 -9.69
CA GLU A 233 13.90 -0.71 -8.96
C GLU A 233 12.99 -1.92 -8.65
N THR A 234 11.66 -1.76 -8.62
CA THR A 234 10.73 -2.81 -8.20
C THR A 234 9.62 -3.09 -9.21
N THR A 235 8.71 -2.16 -9.45
CA THR A 235 7.52 -2.36 -10.30
C THR A 235 7.89 -2.73 -11.74
N GLY A 236 8.87 -2.05 -12.31
CA GLY A 236 9.38 -2.33 -13.66
C GLY A 236 9.97 -3.75 -13.78
N PRO A 237 10.93 -4.14 -12.92
CA PRO A 237 11.46 -5.50 -12.86
C PRO A 237 10.39 -6.58 -12.69
N GLU A 238 9.43 -6.36 -11.77
CA GLU A 238 8.32 -7.30 -11.56
C GLU A 238 7.50 -7.52 -12.83
N ILE A 239 7.11 -6.44 -13.53
CA ILE A 239 6.37 -6.51 -14.80
C ILE A 239 7.18 -7.27 -15.86
N TRP A 240 8.46 -6.94 -16.00
CA TRP A 240 9.34 -7.60 -16.96
C TRP A 240 9.45 -9.10 -16.70
N GLN A 241 9.70 -9.48 -15.46
CA GLN A 241 9.81 -10.87 -15.05
C GLN A 241 8.48 -11.63 -15.21
N GLN A 242 7.38 -11.05 -14.74
CA GLN A 242 6.05 -11.68 -14.80
C GLN A 242 5.54 -11.85 -16.23
N THR A 243 5.94 -10.97 -17.16
CA THR A 243 5.66 -11.13 -18.60
C THR A 243 6.72 -11.95 -19.33
N GLN A 244 7.78 -12.40 -18.65
CA GLN A 244 8.92 -13.09 -19.29
C GLN A 244 9.52 -12.26 -20.43
N GLY A 245 9.60 -10.94 -20.24
CA GLY A 245 10.09 -10.00 -21.25
C GLY A 245 9.17 -9.77 -22.45
N ARG A 246 7.94 -10.30 -22.43
CA ARG A 246 7.00 -10.20 -23.57
C ARG A 246 6.14 -8.93 -23.56
N VAL A 247 6.24 -8.07 -22.57
CA VAL A 247 5.52 -6.80 -22.54
C VAL A 247 5.87 -5.95 -23.75
N THR A 248 4.86 -5.51 -24.50
CA THR A 248 5.02 -4.63 -25.68
C THR A 248 4.52 -3.23 -25.42
N HIS A 249 3.49 -3.09 -24.56
CA HIS A 249 2.86 -1.82 -24.23
C HIS A 249 2.64 -1.74 -22.72
N PHE A 250 2.98 -0.60 -22.14
CA PHE A 250 2.74 -0.30 -20.74
C PHE A 250 1.85 0.93 -20.62
N VAL A 251 0.73 0.81 -19.92
CA VAL A 251 -0.26 1.87 -19.71
C VAL A 251 -0.32 2.26 -18.23
N SER A 252 -0.18 3.54 -17.94
CA SER A 252 -0.29 4.05 -16.57
C SER A 252 -1.12 5.33 -16.50
N ALA A 253 -2.03 5.36 -15.54
CA ALA A 253 -2.73 6.59 -15.15
C ALA A 253 -1.73 7.63 -14.62
N MET A 254 -1.78 8.86 -15.13
CA MET A 254 -0.83 9.92 -14.79
C MET A 254 -1.33 10.77 -13.62
N GLY A 255 -0.85 10.48 -12.41
CA GLY A 255 -1.01 11.30 -11.21
C GLY A 255 0.25 12.11 -10.93
N THR A 256 1.12 11.63 -10.04
CA THR A 256 2.45 12.22 -9.78
C THR A 256 3.44 11.99 -10.92
N THR A 257 3.12 11.11 -11.86
CA THR A 257 3.97 10.62 -12.96
C THR A 257 5.10 9.64 -12.54
N GLY A 258 5.30 9.42 -11.25
CA GLY A 258 6.38 8.56 -10.76
C GLY A 258 6.32 7.14 -11.32
N THR A 259 5.14 6.54 -11.38
CA THR A 259 4.97 5.16 -11.90
C THR A 259 5.28 5.07 -13.39
N VAL A 260 4.72 5.97 -14.22
CA VAL A 260 4.97 5.94 -15.67
C VAL A 260 6.44 6.22 -15.99
N THR A 261 7.07 7.16 -15.27
CA THR A 261 8.49 7.49 -15.43
C THR A 261 9.39 6.33 -15.00
N GLY A 262 9.18 5.79 -13.78
CA GLY A 262 10.07 4.75 -13.25
C GLY A 262 9.95 3.43 -14.00
N VAL A 263 8.73 2.92 -14.20
CA VAL A 263 8.50 1.69 -14.97
C VAL A 263 8.92 1.87 -16.41
N GLY A 264 8.58 3.00 -17.03
CA GLY A 264 8.92 3.27 -18.42
C GLY A 264 10.43 3.29 -18.65
N ARG A 265 11.20 3.95 -17.79
CA ARG A 265 12.67 3.93 -17.85
C ARG A 265 13.22 2.50 -17.78
N TYR A 266 12.72 1.69 -16.84
CA TYR A 266 13.16 0.31 -16.72
C TYR A 266 12.82 -0.52 -17.95
N LEU A 267 11.56 -0.48 -18.41
CA LEU A 267 11.11 -1.28 -19.56
C LEU A 267 11.86 -0.88 -20.85
N LYS A 268 12.07 0.42 -21.08
CA LYS A 268 12.85 0.88 -22.23
C LYS A 268 14.34 0.52 -22.14
N GLN A 269 14.89 0.42 -20.95
CA GLN A 269 16.25 -0.10 -20.74
C GLN A 269 16.36 -1.58 -21.12
N GLN A 270 15.31 -2.38 -20.83
CA GLN A 270 15.28 -3.80 -21.19
C GLN A 270 15.00 -4.00 -22.69
N ASN A 271 14.05 -3.25 -23.23
CA ASN A 271 13.68 -3.27 -24.64
C ASN A 271 13.17 -1.88 -25.07
N PRO A 272 13.95 -1.12 -25.86
CA PRO A 272 13.56 0.22 -26.34
C PRO A 272 12.28 0.24 -27.18
N GLN A 273 11.83 -0.90 -27.71
CA GLN A 273 10.59 -1.01 -28.51
C GLN A 273 9.32 -1.03 -27.67
N VAL A 274 9.42 -1.23 -26.34
CA VAL A 274 8.25 -1.18 -25.48
C VAL A 274 7.63 0.21 -25.50
N ARG A 275 6.35 0.29 -25.87
CA ARG A 275 5.59 1.54 -25.95
C ARG A 275 5.05 1.90 -24.55
N ILE A 276 5.34 3.12 -24.11
CA ILE A 276 4.91 3.66 -22.82
C ILE A 276 3.78 4.66 -23.05
N ILE A 277 2.62 4.40 -22.47
CA ILE A 277 1.39 5.16 -22.71
C ILE A 277 0.88 5.76 -21.39
N GLY A 278 0.75 7.08 -21.37
CA GLY A 278 0.17 7.83 -20.27
C GLY A 278 -1.33 8.03 -20.47
N ALA A 279 -2.16 7.61 -19.51
CA ALA A 279 -3.59 7.89 -19.51
C ALA A 279 -3.86 9.22 -18.77
N GLN A 280 -4.53 10.15 -19.45
CA GLN A 280 -4.92 11.47 -18.91
C GLN A 280 -6.44 11.66 -19.01
N PRO A 281 -7.06 12.50 -18.14
CA PRO A 281 -8.47 12.81 -18.29
C PRO A 281 -8.71 13.67 -19.54
N SER A 282 -9.79 13.40 -20.26
CA SER A 282 -10.26 14.28 -21.32
C SER A 282 -10.74 15.62 -20.75
N GLU A 283 -10.91 16.60 -21.62
CA GLU A 283 -11.38 17.92 -21.20
C GLU A 283 -12.73 17.84 -20.45
N GLY A 284 -12.84 18.55 -19.35
CA GLY A 284 -14.02 18.55 -18.48
C GLY A 284 -14.14 17.30 -17.55
N SER A 285 -13.33 16.26 -17.75
CA SER A 285 -13.37 15.06 -16.92
C SER A 285 -12.60 15.22 -15.61
N ARG A 286 -13.20 14.74 -14.51
CA ARG A 286 -12.58 14.71 -13.18
C ARG A 286 -12.45 13.24 -12.73
N ILE A 287 -11.28 12.65 -12.88
CA ILE A 287 -11.01 11.27 -12.50
C ILE A 287 -10.07 11.27 -11.27
N PRO A 288 -10.52 10.80 -10.10
CA PRO A 288 -9.65 10.71 -8.94
C PRO A 288 -8.38 9.91 -9.24
N GLY A 289 -7.21 10.50 -8.94
CA GLY A 289 -5.91 9.84 -9.17
C GLY A 289 -5.29 10.07 -10.55
N ILE A 290 -6.02 10.63 -11.50
CA ILE A 290 -5.49 11.03 -12.82
C ILE A 290 -5.57 12.57 -12.95
N ARG A 291 -4.52 13.17 -13.50
CA ARG A 291 -4.46 14.62 -13.75
C ARG A 291 -3.88 14.91 -15.11
N LYS A 292 -4.45 15.92 -15.79
CA LYS A 292 -3.83 16.61 -16.91
C LYS A 292 -3.17 17.86 -16.33
N TRP A 293 -1.86 17.83 -16.23
CA TRP A 293 -1.10 18.93 -15.65
C TRP A 293 -0.93 20.06 -16.66
N PRO A 294 -1.22 21.32 -16.28
CA PRO A 294 -0.71 22.47 -17.02
C PRO A 294 0.82 22.46 -17.03
N GLU A 295 1.43 22.93 -18.10
CA GLU A 295 2.88 22.92 -18.26
C GLU A 295 3.64 23.54 -17.09
N ALA A 296 3.14 24.65 -16.55
CA ALA A 296 3.72 25.35 -15.41
C ALA A 296 3.68 24.55 -14.07
N TYR A 297 2.87 23.48 -13.99
CA TYR A 297 2.68 22.68 -12.79
C TYR A 297 3.06 21.21 -12.97
N LEU A 298 3.73 20.89 -14.08
CA LEU A 298 4.21 19.52 -14.30
C LEU A 298 5.09 19.07 -13.12
N PRO A 299 4.89 17.85 -12.59
CA PRO A 299 5.78 17.29 -11.59
C PRO A 299 7.23 17.27 -12.08
N SER A 300 8.17 17.74 -11.28
CA SER A 300 9.60 17.78 -11.67
C SER A 300 10.22 16.39 -11.87
N ILE A 301 9.56 15.34 -11.33
CA ILE A 301 9.94 13.94 -11.56
C ILE A 301 9.43 13.37 -12.89
N TYR A 302 8.61 14.14 -13.64
CA TYR A 302 8.12 13.69 -14.93
C TYR A 302 9.22 13.71 -15.98
N ASP A 303 9.36 12.61 -16.71
CA ASP A 303 10.27 12.48 -17.82
C ASP A 303 9.48 12.26 -19.12
N PRO A 304 9.25 13.32 -19.90
CA PRO A 304 8.47 13.20 -21.14
C PRO A 304 9.18 12.35 -22.21
N SER A 305 10.49 12.18 -22.14
CA SER A 305 11.24 11.37 -23.11
C SER A 305 10.94 9.88 -23.00
N VAL A 306 10.38 9.44 -21.88
CA VAL A 306 10.03 8.05 -21.63
C VAL A 306 8.64 7.69 -22.18
N VAL A 307 7.74 8.68 -22.27
CA VAL A 307 6.34 8.48 -22.67
C VAL A 307 6.19 8.64 -24.17
N ASP A 308 5.82 7.56 -24.85
CA ASP A 308 5.65 7.56 -26.31
C ASP A 308 4.33 8.15 -26.77
N GLU A 309 3.28 8.03 -25.92
CA GLU A 309 1.93 8.46 -26.27
C GLU A 309 1.13 8.89 -25.03
N LEU A 310 0.32 9.93 -25.19
CA LEU A 310 -0.67 10.36 -24.21
C LEU A 310 -2.06 10.10 -24.77
N MET A 311 -2.86 9.28 -24.05
CA MET A 311 -4.22 8.96 -24.43
C MET A 311 -5.22 9.55 -23.42
N LEU A 312 -6.30 10.10 -23.94
CA LEU A 312 -7.34 10.72 -23.13
C LEU A 312 -8.46 9.73 -22.82
N VAL A 313 -8.96 9.77 -21.59
CA VAL A 313 -10.10 8.97 -21.14
C VAL A 313 -11.16 9.89 -20.51
N SER A 314 -12.42 9.67 -20.86
CA SER A 314 -13.51 10.41 -20.22
C SER A 314 -13.83 9.83 -18.82
N GLN A 315 -14.43 10.66 -17.97
CA GLN A 315 -14.92 10.20 -16.66
C GLN A 315 -15.95 9.06 -16.84
N ALA A 316 -16.86 9.20 -17.80
CA ALA A 316 -17.88 8.19 -18.07
C ALA A 316 -17.29 6.85 -18.49
N ASP A 317 -16.28 6.85 -19.38
CA ASP A 317 -15.59 5.64 -19.81
C ASP A 317 -14.85 4.96 -18.66
N ALA A 318 -14.15 5.75 -17.83
CA ALA A 318 -13.46 5.23 -16.66
C ALA A 318 -14.42 4.62 -15.63
N GLU A 319 -15.55 5.27 -15.34
CA GLU A 319 -16.57 4.76 -14.42
C GLU A 319 -17.26 3.51 -14.96
N ASN A 320 -17.59 3.47 -16.27
CA ASN A 320 -18.16 2.29 -16.92
C ASN A 320 -17.18 1.10 -16.86
N MET A 321 -15.92 1.33 -17.20
CA MET A 321 -14.86 0.32 -17.12
C MET A 321 -14.65 -0.16 -15.67
N CYS A 322 -14.81 0.71 -14.67
CA CYS A 322 -14.73 0.36 -13.25
C CYS A 322 -15.80 -0.69 -12.89
N ARG A 323 -17.03 -0.50 -13.36
CA ARG A 323 -18.13 -1.46 -13.17
C ARG A 323 -17.92 -2.76 -13.96
N GLN A 324 -17.39 -2.68 -15.17
CA GLN A 324 -17.08 -3.87 -15.99
C GLN A 324 -15.96 -4.71 -15.36
N LEU A 325 -14.85 -4.11 -14.91
CA LEU A 325 -13.78 -4.83 -14.22
C LEU A 325 -14.29 -5.63 -13.02
N ALA A 326 -15.19 -5.01 -12.22
CA ALA A 326 -15.78 -5.69 -11.07
C ALA A 326 -16.69 -6.86 -11.48
N ARG A 327 -17.59 -6.66 -12.45
CA ARG A 327 -18.63 -7.63 -12.83
C ARG A 327 -18.11 -8.75 -13.71
N GLU A 328 -17.21 -8.44 -14.63
CA GLU A 328 -16.75 -9.38 -15.64
C GLU A 328 -15.42 -10.06 -15.28
N GLU A 329 -14.51 -9.34 -14.64
CA GLU A 329 -13.18 -9.86 -14.30
C GLU A 329 -13.00 -10.16 -12.80
N GLY A 330 -13.93 -9.76 -11.94
CA GLY A 330 -13.78 -9.87 -10.48
C GLY A 330 -12.72 -8.94 -9.91
N ILE A 331 -12.29 -7.92 -10.67
CA ILE A 331 -11.27 -6.96 -10.26
C ILE A 331 -11.98 -5.71 -9.72
N PHE A 332 -12.05 -5.60 -8.40
CA PHE A 332 -12.66 -4.45 -7.73
C PHE A 332 -11.65 -3.30 -7.64
N ALA A 333 -11.52 -2.56 -8.75
CA ALA A 333 -10.53 -1.51 -8.95
C ALA A 333 -11.10 -0.11 -8.73
N GLY A 334 -10.22 0.87 -8.44
CA GLY A 334 -10.58 2.28 -8.42
C GLY A 334 -10.69 2.90 -9.82
N ILE A 335 -11.23 4.14 -9.87
CA ILE A 335 -11.60 4.78 -11.14
C ILE A 335 -10.37 5.08 -12.02
N SER A 336 -9.22 5.44 -11.43
CA SER A 336 -7.99 5.68 -12.18
C SER A 336 -7.43 4.41 -12.83
N ALA A 337 -7.55 3.28 -12.13
CA ALA A 337 -7.15 1.97 -12.66
C ALA A 337 -8.05 1.58 -13.86
N ALA A 338 -9.34 1.81 -13.73
CA ALA A 338 -10.31 1.58 -14.79
C ALA A 338 -10.06 2.48 -16.01
N GLY A 339 -9.70 3.74 -15.80
CA GLY A 339 -9.27 4.62 -16.88
C GLY A 339 -8.04 4.09 -17.64
N ALA A 340 -7.05 3.57 -16.90
CA ALA A 340 -5.89 2.91 -17.53
C ALA A 340 -6.27 1.63 -18.26
N CYS A 341 -7.22 0.84 -17.74
CA CYS A 341 -7.76 -0.34 -18.42
C CYS A 341 -8.46 0.02 -19.73
N TRP A 342 -9.30 1.06 -19.71
CA TRP A 342 -9.97 1.55 -20.92
C TRP A 342 -8.95 1.93 -22.00
N VAL A 343 -7.91 2.66 -21.63
CA VAL A 343 -6.82 3.00 -22.57
C VAL A 343 -6.11 1.73 -23.06
N ALA A 344 -5.83 0.76 -22.19
CA ALA A 344 -5.23 -0.51 -22.60
C ALA A 344 -6.11 -1.27 -23.61
N GLN A 345 -7.43 -1.21 -23.47
CA GLN A 345 -8.38 -1.77 -24.45
C GLN A 345 -8.29 -1.04 -25.80
N GLN A 346 -8.23 0.30 -25.81
CA GLN A 346 -8.07 1.07 -27.04
C GLN A 346 -6.76 0.72 -27.77
N VAL A 347 -5.67 0.54 -27.01
CA VAL A 347 -4.38 0.06 -27.56
C VAL A 347 -4.55 -1.33 -28.19
N ALA A 348 -5.14 -2.27 -27.47
CA ALA A 348 -5.32 -3.63 -27.96
C ALA A 348 -6.22 -3.71 -29.20
N GLN A 349 -7.16 -2.76 -29.40
CA GLN A 349 -8.00 -2.71 -30.60
C GLN A 349 -7.22 -2.33 -31.87
N ARG A 350 -6.12 -1.62 -31.76
CA ARG A 350 -5.31 -1.17 -32.91
C ARG A 350 -4.06 -2.04 -33.14
N GLU A 351 -3.62 -2.79 -32.13
CA GLU A 351 -2.40 -3.59 -32.16
C GLU A 351 -2.69 -5.08 -32.47
N HIS A 352 -1.64 -5.80 -32.87
CA HIS A 352 -1.66 -7.25 -33.08
C HIS A 352 -0.49 -7.89 -32.32
N ASN A 353 -0.70 -9.10 -31.79
CA ASN A 353 0.28 -9.88 -31.03
C ASN A 353 0.90 -9.08 -29.87
N ALA A 354 0.10 -8.18 -29.28
CA ALA A 354 0.54 -7.29 -28.22
C ALA A 354 0.31 -7.88 -26.83
N THR A 355 1.29 -7.70 -25.94
CA THR A 355 1.15 -7.91 -24.50
C THR A 355 1.06 -6.53 -23.86
N VAL A 356 -0.15 -6.11 -23.51
CA VAL A 356 -0.46 -4.80 -22.94
C VAL A 356 -0.59 -4.92 -21.42
N VAL A 357 0.25 -4.23 -20.66
CA VAL A 357 0.19 -4.20 -19.20
C VAL A 357 -0.36 -2.85 -18.75
N PHE A 358 -1.34 -2.84 -17.85
CA PHE A 358 -1.83 -1.62 -17.20
C PHE A 358 -1.76 -1.73 -15.68
N ILE A 359 -1.67 -0.57 -15.01
CA ILE A 359 -1.60 -0.51 -13.54
C ILE A 359 -3.01 -0.43 -12.94
N VAL A 360 -3.35 -1.40 -12.08
CA VAL A 360 -4.52 -1.35 -11.21
C VAL A 360 -4.09 -0.61 -9.93
N CYS A 361 -4.20 0.73 -9.97
CA CYS A 361 -3.57 1.63 -9.00
C CYS A 361 -4.02 1.43 -7.56
N ASP A 362 -5.31 1.13 -7.34
CA ASP A 362 -5.93 0.99 -6.03
C ASP A 362 -7.24 0.17 -6.12
N ARG A 363 -7.93 0.05 -4.99
CA ARG A 363 -9.14 -0.75 -4.83
C ARG A 363 -10.41 0.11 -4.88
N GLY A 364 -11.52 -0.51 -5.31
CA GLY A 364 -12.83 0.10 -5.44
C GLY A 364 -13.50 0.48 -4.11
N ASP A 365 -13.12 -0.16 -3.00
CA ASP A 365 -13.65 0.11 -1.67
C ASP A 365 -13.49 1.58 -1.22
N ARG A 366 -12.53 2.30 -1.78
CA ARG A 366 -12.30 3.74 -1.52
C ARG A 366 -13.25 4.69 -2.24
N TYR A 367 -14.13 4.15 -3.06
CA TYR A 367 -15.02 4.91 -3.96
C TYR A 367 -16.49 4.55 -3.77
N LEU A 368 -16.84 3.76 -2.73
CA LEU A 368 -18.23 3.35 -2.48
C LEU A 368 -19.14 4.55 -2.23
N SER A 369 -18.67 5.56 -1.50
CA SER A 369 -19.41 6.80 -1.22
C SER A 369 -19.53 7.75 -2.44
N THR A 370 -18.83 7.49 -3.54
CA THR A 370 -18.83 8.35 -4.73
C THR A 370 -19.98 8.08 -5.69
N GLY A 371 -20.73 7.00 -5.51
CA GLY A 371 -21.81 6.58 -6.41
C GLY A 371 -21.35 5.91 -7.71
N VAL A 372 -20.05 5.66 -7.90
CA VAL A 372 -19.53 4.98 -9.09
C VAL A 372 -20.02 3.52 -9.18
N PHE A 373 -20.17 2.88 -8.04
CA PHE A 373 -20.80 1.57 -7.93
C PHE A 373 -22.27 1.70 -7.55
N PRO A 374 -23.18 0.92 -8.15
CA PRO A 374 -24.58 0.93 -7.73
C PRO A 374 -24.71 0.47 -6.27
N ALA A 375 -25.65 1.09 -5.54
CA ALA A 375 -26.02 0.69 -4.18
C ALA A 375 -26.75 -0.65 -4.18
#